data_135eb767b10fda3bbd71468cd6d7ef3f
#
_entry.id   135eb767b10fda3bbd71468cd6d7ef3f
#
_cell.length_a   1.000
_cell.length_b   1.000
_cell.length_c   1.000
_cell.angle_alpha   90.00
_cell.angle_beta   90.00
_cell.angle_gamma   90.00
#
_symmetry.space_group_name_H-M   'P 1'
#
loop_
_entity.id
_entity.type
_entity.pdbx_description
1 polymer ?
#
loop_
_entity_poly.entity_id
_entity_poly.type
_entity_poly.pdbx_seq_one_letter_code
_entity_poly.pdbx_strand_id
1 'polypeptide(L)'
;LVFLRELCAALELPVTLIHARAEEGGRQPALREQFDVATARAVAALPVLAEYCLPFVKQGGRFIAMKGPEGEAEAAAAAKAVARLGGAPAKVHTVLLPVPPDREAAEERRLLVIDKIAATPPAYPRPSAKIARQPL
;
A
#
# COMPACT_ATOMS: atom_id res chain seq x y z
N LEU A 1 2.22 -1.69 19.07
CA LEU A 1 1.67 -3.06 18.95
C LEU A 1 0.90 -3.55 20.17
N VAL A 2 1.25 -3.12 21.38
CA VAL A 2 0.48 -3.50 22.58
C VAL A 2 -0.97 -3.07 22.46
N PHE A 3 -1.21 -1.82 22.08
CA PHE A 3 -2.57 -1.30 21.85
C PHE A 3 -3.33 -2.08 20.77
N LEU A 4 -2.69 -2.36 19.64
CA LEU A 4 -3.32 -3.14 18.57
C LEU A 4 -3.64 -4.56 19.00
N ARG A 5 -2.77 -5.17 19.78
CA ARG A 5 -3.00 -6.51 20.32
C ARG A 5 -4.22 -6.54 21.23
N GLU A 6 -4.31 -5.60 22.15
CA GLU A 6 -5.45 -5.46 23.05
C GLU A 6 -6.75 -5.18 22.31
N LEU A 7 -6.70 -4.27 21.31
CA LEU A 7 -7.86 -3.94 20.49
C LEU A 7 -8.36 -5.14 19.69
N CYS A 8 -7.47 -5.85 19.01
CA CYS A 8 -7.84 -7.02 18.23
C CYS A 8 -8.39 -8.15 19.11
N ALA A 9 -7.82 -8.34 20.31
CA ALA A 9 -8.33 -9.30 21.26
C ALA A 9 -9.72 -8.92 21.77
N ALA A 10 -9.95 -7.66 22.10
CA ALA A 10 -11.25 -7.15 22.54
C ALA A 10 -12.33 -7.26 21.48
N LEU A 11 -11.96 -7.12 20.21
CA LEU A 11 -12.86 -7.25 19.06
C LEU A 11 -12.94 -8.68 18.51
N GLU A 12 -12.25 -9.63 19.12
CA GLU A 12 -12.18 -11.04 18.68
C GLU A 12 -11.78 -11.20 17.21
N LEU A 13 -10.83 -10.36 16.75
CA LEU A 13 -10.34 -10.37 15.36
C LEU A 13 -9.19 -11.39 15.21
N PRO A 14 -9.29 -12.34 14.27
CA PRO A 14 -8.24 -13.30 13.97
C PRO A 14 -7.14 -12.68 13.11
N VAL A 15 -6.30 -11.81 13.69
CA VAL A 15 -5.24 -11.09 12.99
C VAL A 15 -3.86 -11.50 13.49
N THR A 16 -2.88 -11.46 12.60
CA THR A 16 -1.47 -11.63 12.96
C THR A 16 -0.82 -10.24 13.02
N LEU A 17 -0.23 -9.91 14.15
CA LEU A 17 0.47 -8.65 14.37
C LEU A 17 1.99 -8.88 14.25
N ILE A 18 2.62 -8.14 13.34
CA ILE A 18 4.06 -8.25 13.10
C ILE A 18 4.71 -6.88 13.33
N HIS A 19 5.63 -6.83 14.28
CA HIS A 19 6.41 -5.62 14.56
C HIS A 19 7.68 -5.65 13.72
N ALA A 20 7.65 -5.03 12.56
CA ALA A 20 8.78 -4.94 11.65
C ALA A 20 8.68 -3.69 10.78
N ARG A 21 9.80 -3.27 10.21
CA ARG A 21 9.79 -2.28 9.15
C ARG A 21 9.31 -2.94 7.84
N ALA A 22 8.57 -2.21 7.03
CA ALA A 22 8.00 -2.75 5.79
C ALA A 22 9.09 -3.26 4.83
N GLU A 23 10.18 -2.51 4.66
CA GLU A 23 11.29 -2.91 3.79
C GLU A 23 12.03 -4.15 4.27
N GLU A 24 12.03 -4.41 5.57
CA GLU A 24 12.59 -5.62 6.15
C GLU A 24 11.63 -6.80 5.99
N GLY A 25 10.35 -6.58 6.31
CA GLY A 25 9.31 -7.59 6.14
C GLY A 25 9.16 -8.05 4.69
N GLY A 26 9.21 -7.13 3.73
CA GLY A 26 9.12 -7.43 2.31
C GLY A 26 10.27 -8.27 1.74
N ARG A 27 11.36 -8.45 2.52
CA ARG A 27 12.47 -9.33 2.17
C ARG A 27 12.41 -10.70 2.84
N GLN A 28 11.56 -10.85 3.85
CA GLN A 28 11.43 -12.13 4.55
C GLN A 28 10.68 -13.16 3.68
N PRO A 29 11.24 -14.34 3.45
CA PRO A 29 10.58 -15.36 2.61
C PRO A 29 9.17 -15.72 3.06
N ALA A 30 8.90 -15.69 4.36
CA ALA A 30 7.58 -15.97 4.92
C ALA A 30 6.52 -14.90 4.60
N LEU A 31 6.94 -13.69 4.25
CA LEU A 31 6.04 -12.56 4.00
C LEU A 31 6.06 -12.07 2.56
N ARG A 32 7.20 -12.25 1.86
CA ARG A 32 7.38 -11.77 0.50
C ARG A 32 6.47 -12.49 -0.48
N GLU A 33 5.69 -11.72 -1.22
CA GLU A 33 4.76 -12.22 -2.26
C GLU A 33 3.82 -13.34 -1.76
N GLN A 34 3.37 -13.21 -0.51
CA GLN A 34 2.49 -14.19 0.13
C GLN A 34 1.03 -13.74 0.25
N PHE A 35 0.75 -12.45 0.07
CA PHE A 35 -0.56 -11.89 0.36
C PHE A 35 -1.39 -11.64 -0.90
N ASP A 36 -2.69 -11.92 -0.82
CA ASP A 36 -3.64 -11.63 -1.90
C ASP A 36 -3.83 -10.14 -2.10
N VAL A 37 -3.90 -9.39 -1.00
CA VAL A 37 -4.12 -7.95 -1.00
C VAL A 37 -3.25 -7.27 0.04
N ALA A 38 -2.59 -6.20 -0.35
CA ALA A 38 -1.97 -5.26 0.58
C ALA A 38 -2.75 -3.94 0.52
N THR A 39 -2.95 -3.31 1.66
CA THR A 39 -3.57 -2.00 1.74
C THR A 39 -2.69 -1.04 2.51
N ALA A 40 -2.72 0.23 2.12
CA ALA A 40 -2.05 1.26 2.88
C ALA A 40 -2.89 2.54 2.88
N ARG A 41 -2.99 3.11 4.05
CA ARG A 41 -3.48 4.46 4.28
C ARG A 41 -2.30 5.27 4.76
N ALA A 42 -1.65 5.99 3.87
CA ALA A 42 -0.37 6.54 4.19
C ALA A 42 -0.16 7.97 3.72
N VAL A 43 0.77 8.60 4.39
CA VAL A 43 1.26 9.96 4.15
C VAL A 43 2.41 10.01 3.14
N ALA A 44 2.89 8.87 2.64
CA ALA A 44 3.97 8.80 1.67
C ALA A 44 3.43 8.91 0.23
N ALA A 45 4.25 9.44 -0.68
CA ALA A 45 3.97 9.46 -2.10
C ALA A 45 3.88 8.02 -2.66
N LEU A 46 3.11 7.82 -3.71
CA LEU A 46 2.83 6.49 -4.25
C LEU A 46 4.08 5.70 -4.69
N PRO A 47 5.13 6.29 -5.29
CA PRO A 47 6.34 5.55 -5.61
C PRO A 47 6.99 4.91 -4.39
N VAL A 48 7.07 5.65 -3.29
CA VAL A 48 7.60 5.17 -2.01
C VAL A 48 6.71 4.08 -1.44
N LEU A 49 5.42 4.32 -1.42
CA LEU A 49 4.42 3.41 -0.87
C LEU A 49 4.36 2.10 -1.66
N ALA A 50 4.45 2.18 -2.99
CA ALA A 50 4.49 1.01 -3.85
C ALA A 50 5.70 0.12 -3.56
N GLU A 51 6.87 0.71 -3.31
CA GLU A 51 8.07 -0.06 -2.97
C GLU A 51 7.96 -0.76 -1.61
N TYR A 52 7.23 -0.17 -0.65
CA TYR A 52 6.95 -0.82 0.62
C TYR A 52 5.91 -1.94 0.52
N CYS A 53 4.90 -1.79 -0.31
CA CYS A 53 3.71 -2.66 -0.28
C CYS A 53 3.70 -3.74 -1.35
N LEU A 54 4.10 -3.46 -2.59
CA LEU A 54 4.09 -4.44 -3.68
C LEU A 54 4.92 -5.69 -3.42
N PRO A 55 6.07 -5.62 -2.70
CA PRO A 55 6.82 -6.83 -2.37
C PRO A 55 6.07 -7.87 -1.54
N PHE A 56 5.04 -7.48 -0.80
CA PHE A 56 4.20 -8.40 -0.03
C PHE A 56 3.14 -9.09 -0.88
N VAL A 57 2.79 -8.54 -2.04
CA VAL A 57 1.68 -9.01 -2.86
C VAL A 57 2.15 -10.10 -3.79
N LYS A 58 1.43 -11.23 -3.80
CA LYS A 58 1.67 -12.31 -4.75
C LYS A 58 1.27 -11.91 -6.18
N GLN A 59 1.81 -12.58 -7.19
CA GLN A 59 1.31 -12.45 -8.55
C GLN A 59 -0.18 -12.84 -8.60
N GLY A 60 -0.98 -12.02 -9.28
CA GLY A 60 -2.43 -12.16 -9.30
C GLY A 60 -3.15 -11.46 -8.15
N GLY A 61 -2.42 -11.00 -7.14
CA GLY A 61 -2.97 -10.16 -6.07
C GLY A 61 -2.96 -8.68 -6.43
N ARG A 62 -3.24 -7.82 -5.46
CA ARG A 62 -3.31 -6.37 -5.68
C ARG A 62 -2.88 -5.56 -4.48
N PHE A 63 -2.42 -4.35 -4.76
CA PHE A 63 -2.17 -3.34 -3.76
C PHE A 63 -3.21 -2.22 -3.88
N ILE A 64 -3.80 -1.81 -2.76
CA ILE A 64 -4.79 -0.74 -2.71
C ILE A 64 -4.25 0.38 -1.83
N ALA A 65 -3.97 1.54 -2.44
CA ALA A 65 -3.57 2.75 -1.72
C ALA A 65 -4.78 3.67 -1.56
N MET A 66 -5.01 4.12 -0.33
CA MET A 66 -6.06 5.08 -0.03
C MET A 66 -5.48 6.48 -0.10
N LYS A 67 -5.97 7.28 -1.06
CA LYS A 67 -5.48 8.62 -1.35
C LYS A 67 -6.59 9.66 -1.36
N GLY A 68 -6.20 10.93 -1.29
CA GLY A 68 -7.09 12.07 -1.42
C GLY A 68 -7.28 12.52 -2.89
N PRO A 69 -7.68 13.78 -3.12
CA PRO A 69 -8.01 14.30 -4.45
C PRO A 69 -6.86 14.26 -5.48
N GLU A 70 -5.62 14.12 -5.02
CA GLU A 70 -4.42 14.11 -5.89
C GLU A 70 -4.04 12.71 -6.40
N GLY A 71 -4.93 11.72 -6.22
CA GLY A 71 -4.66 10.34 -6.57
C GLY A 71 -4.28 10.11 -8.03
N GLU A 72 -4.93 10.80 -8.97
CA GLU A 72 -4.65 10.67 -10.40
C GLU A 72 -3.24 11.16 -10.75
N ALA A 73 -2.84 12.29 -10.20
CA ALA A 73 -1.50 12.84 -10.39
C ALA A 73 -0.42 11.93 -9.78
N GLU A 74 -0.68 11.38 -8.59
CA GLU A 74 0.22 10.42 -7.94
C GLU A 74 0.34 9.12 -8.74
N ALA A 75 -0.76 8.61 -9.30
CA ALA A 75 -0.75 7.43 -10.15
C ALA A 75 0.13 7.61 -11.38
N ALA A 76 0.00 8.74 -12.06
CA ALA A 76 0.81 9.08 -13.22
C ALA A 76 2.30 9.19 -12.85
N ALA A 77 2.61 9.86 -11.75
CA ALA A 77 3.99 10.04 -11.29
C ALA A 77 4.66 8.72 -10.88
N ALA A 78 3.87 7.75 -10.41
CA ALA A 78 4.37 6.46 -9.92
C ALA A 78 4.45 5.37 -11.01
N ALA A 79 4.04 5.64 -12.25
CA ALA A 79 3.92 4.62 -13.29
C ALA A 79 5.20 3.79 -13.49
N LYS A 80 6.36 4.43 -13.51
CA LYS A 80 7.66 3.75 -13.66
C LYS A 80 8.00 2.88 -12.46
N ALA A 81 7.77 3.39 -11.25
CA ALA A 81 8.02 2.68 -10.00
C ALA A 81 7.14 1.42 -9.93
N VAL A 82 5.86 1.57 -10.20
CA VAL A 82 4.89 0.48 -10.19
C VAL A 82 5.29 -0.62 -11.18
N ALA A 83 5.60 -0.26 -12.42
CA ALA A 83 6.05 -1.21 -13.44
C ALA A 83 7.32 -1.96 -13.01
N ARG A 84 8.29 -1.25 -12.45
CA ARG A 84 9.55 -1.85 -11.98
C ARG A 84 9.35 -2.84 -10.83
N LEU A 85 8.35 -2.62 -10.01
CA LEU A 85 8.01 -3.48 -8.87
C LEU A 85 7.10 -4.65 -9.22
N GLY A 86 6.70 -4.79 -10.47
CA GLY A 86 5.85 -5.88 -10.95
C GLY A 86 4.36 -5.56 -10.96
N GLY A 87 3.98 -4.31 -10.83
CA GLY A 87 2.59 -3.85 -10.87
C GLY A 87 2.14 -3.42 -12.27
N ALA A 88 0.87 -3.60 -12.55
CA ALA A 88 0.19 -2.98 -13.69
C ALA A 88 -0.09 -1.50 -13.39
N PRO A 89 -0.39 -0.68 -14.41
CA PRO A 89 -0.78 0.72 -14.18
C PRO A 89 -1.91 0.85 -13.16
N ALA A 90 -1.79 1.80 -12.24
CA ALA A 90 -2.78 2.02 -11.20
C ALA A 90 -4.13 2.43 -11.80
N LYS A 91 -5.19 1.80 -11.32
CA LYS A 91 -6.58 2.17 -11.61
C LYS A 91 -7.08 3.05 -10.48
N VAL A 92 -7.68 4.17 -10.82
CA VAL A 92 -8.19 5.15 -9.85
C VAL A 92 -9.70 5.00 -9.71
N HIS A 93 -10.14 4.73 -8.49
CA HIS A 93 -11.56 4.67 -8.14
C HIS A 93 -11.91 5.83 -7.20
N THR A 94 -12.87 6.64 -7.58
CA THR A 94 -13.38 7.72 -6.73
C THR A 94 -14.46 7.17 -5.80
N VAL A 95 -14.33 7.45 -4.52
CA VAL A 95 -15.32 7.07 -3.50
C VAL A 95 -15.77 8.31 -2.76
N LEU A 96 -17.09 8.47 -2.63
CA LEU A 96 -17.69 9.51 -1.80
C LEU A 96 -17.95 8.93 -0.41
N LEU A 97 -17.34 9.55 0.61
CA LEU A 97 -17.63 9.16 1.99
C LEU A 97 -18.97 9.76 2.43
N PRO A 98 -19.73 9.04 3.27
CA PRO A 98 -20.95 9.59 3.86
C PRO A 98 -20.68 10.90 4.58
N VAL A 99 -21.59 11.85 4.42
CA VAL A 99 -21.50 13.15 5.10
C VAL A 99 -21.94 12.97 6.55
N PRO A 100 -21.07 13.21 7.53
CA PRO A 100 -21.50 13.27 8.94
C PRO A 100 -22.52 14.38 9.15
N PRO A 101 -23.41 14.26 10.14
CA PRO A 101 -24.43 15.28 10.42
C PRO A 101 -23.88 16.68 10.70
N ASP A 102 -22.62 16.76 11.11
CA ASP A 102 -21.92 17.99 11.47
C ASP A 102 -21.11 18.63 10.33
N ARG A 103 -21.18 18.06 9.11
CA ARG A 103 -20.45 18.55 7.94
C ARG A 103 -21.40 18.84 6.77
N GLU A 104 -21.06 19.86 6.00
CA GLU A 104 -21.90 20.32 4.88
C GLU A 104 -21.54 19.68 3.53
N ALA A 105 -20.36 19.05 3.39
CA ALA A 105 -19.88 18.52 2.14
C ALA A 105 -19.37 17.09 2.27
N ALA A 106 -19.65 16.26 1.25
CA ALA A 106 -19.07 14.94 1.12
C ALA A 106 -17.57 15.03 0.88
N GLU A 107 -16.81 14.15 1.52
CA GLU A 107 -15.38 13.99 1.25
C GLU A 107 -15.16 12.97 0.12
N GLU A 108 -14.41 13.37 -0.90
CA GLU A 108 -13.94 12.46 -1.92
C GLU A 108 -12.66 11.78 -1.49
N ARG A 109 -12.58 10.48 -1.74
CA ARG A 109 -11.36 9.69 -1.60
C ARG A 109 -11.06 8.97 -2.91
N ARG A 110 -9.77 8.71 -3.13
CA ARG A 110 -9.30 7.90 -4.27
C ARG A 110 -8.74 6.60 -3.76
N LEU A 111 -9.18 5.50 -4.35
CA LEU A 111 -8.56 4.20 -4.19
C LEU A 111 -7.71 3.94 -5.43
N LEU A 112 -6.40 3.82 -5.23
CA LEU A 112 -5.47 3.46 -6.30
C LEU A 112 -5.24 1.96 -6.22
N VAL A 113 -5.73 1.23 -7.21
CA VAL A 113 -5.65 -0.23 -7.28
C VAL A 113 -4.57 -0.63 -8.27
N ILE A 114 -3.58 -1.36 -7.80
CA ILE A 114 -2.46 -1.85 -8.59
C ILE A 114 -2.48 -3.37 -8.58
N ASP A 115 -2.77 -3.98 -9.72
CA ASP A 115 -2.70 -5.43 -9.87
C ASP A 115 -1.24 -5.89 -9.98
N LYS A 116 -0.86 -6.93 -9.23
CA LYS A 116 0.47 -7.54 -9.29
C LYS A 116 0.53 -8.51 -10.44
N ILE A 117 1.21 -8.15 -11.52
CA ILE A 117 1.28 -8.93 -12.76
C ILE A 117 2.59 -9.66 -12.97
N ALA A 118 3.63 -9.30 -12.21
CA ALA A 118 4.94 -9.92 -12.30
C ALA A 118 5.62 -9.95 -10.93
N ALA A 119 6.60 -10.82 -10.76
CA ALA A 119 7.39 -10.88 -9.54
C ALA A 119 8.15 -9.57 -9.31
N THR A 120 8.24 -9.13 -8.06
CA THR A 120 9.09 -8.00 -7.67
C THR A 120 10.55 -8.44 -7.76
N PRO A 121 11.41 -7.68 -8.48
CA PRO A 121 12.83 -8.04 -8.59
C PRO A 121 13.52 -8.14 -7.22
N PRO A 122 14.54 -9.01 -7.05
CA PRO A 122 15.22 -9.22 -5.77
C PRO A 122 15.89 -7.98 -5.17
N ALA A 123 16.18 -6.97 -5.99
CA ALA A 123 16.75 -5.71 -5.53
C ALA A 123 15.80 -4.90 -4.64
N TYR A 124 14.50 -5.18 -4.72
CA TYR A 124 13.47 -4.45 -4.00
C TYR A 124 12.81 -5.28 -2.90
N PRO A 125 12.37 -4.69 -1.80
CA PRO A 125 12.50 -3.27 -1.47
C PRO A 125 13.93 -2.91 -1.08
N ARG A 126 14.34 -1.69 -1.39
CA ARG A 126 15.63 -1.13 -0.97
C ARG A 126 15.56 -0.69 0.49
N PRO A 127 16.71 -0.38 1.14
CA PRO A 127 16.69 0.23 2.47
C PRO A 127 15.90 1.54 2.50
N SER A 128 15.21 1.81 3.60
CA SER A 128 14.31 2.97 3.71
C SER A 128 14.98 4.32 3.43
N ALA A 129 16.22 4.49 3.85
CA ALA A 129 16.98 5.71 3.57
C ALA A 129 17.15 5.95 2.06
N LYS A 130 17.34 4.89 1.27
CA LYS A 130 17.47 4.99 -0.18
C LYS A 130 16.13 5.25 -0.84
N ILE A 131 15.08 4.59 -0.37
CA ILE A 131 13.71 4.82 -0.84
C ILE A 131 13.30 6.29 -0.65
N ALA A 132 13.59 6.84 0.53
CA ALA A 132 13.23 8.22 0.85
C ALA A 132 14.03 9.26 0.03
N ARG A 133 15.32 9.01 -0.19
CA ARG A 133 16.19 9.95 -0.92
C ARG A 133 16.00 9.91 -2.42
N GLN A 134 15.77 8.74 -2.97
CA GLN A 134 15.68 8.49 -4.40
C GLN A 134 14.51 7.54 -4.70
N PRO A 135 13.26 8.02 -4.59
CA PRO A 135 12.11 7.22 -5.01
C PRO A 135 12.26 6.73 -6.45
N LEU A 136 11.69 5.58 -6.78
CA LEU A 136 11.74 4.98 -8.11
C LEU A 136 11.03 5.85 -9.16
#